data_55896dc9801d9665825d3e9f4424fb25
#
_entry.id   55896dc9801d9665825d3e9f4424fb25
#
_cell.length_a   1.000
_cell.length_b   1.000
_cell.length_c   1.000
_cell.angle_alpha   90.00
_cell.angle_beta   90.00
_cell.angle_gamma   90.00
#
_symmetry.space_group_name_H-M   'P 1'
#
loop_
_entity.id
_entity.type
_entity.pdbx_description
1 polymer ?
#
loop_
_entity_poly.entity_id
_entity_poly.type
_entity_poly.pdbx_seq_one_letter_code
_entity_poly.pdbx_strand_id
1 'polypeptide(L)'
;HWMRPQEAVLDGVCRALKPGGRFVAEMGGHNNTAAILTAMRAVLARRGIEALSLSPWYFPSAAAYQQKLEAAGFKVEEIAIIPRPTPLEAGLDAWLDAFTEDFFSALRSDDRAAAKQEICELLQPILMDETGLWIADYVRLRFRARLPAAPK
;
A
#
# COMPACT_ATOMS: atom_id res chain seq x y z
N HIS A 1 3.77 0.25 -5.40
CA HIS A 1 3.98 0.24 -3.94
C HIS A 1 4.64 -1.04 -3.42
N TRP A 2 4.76 -2.08 -4.25
CA TRP A 2 5.53 -3.30 -3.98
C TRP A 2 6.97 -3.25 -4.49
N MET A 3 7.28 -2.34 -5.41
CA MET A 3 8.60 -2.27 -6.06
C MET A 3 9.46 -1.20 -5.37
N ARG A 4 10.67 -1.58 -4.98
CA ARG A 4 11.68 -0.66 -4.41
C ARG A 4 13.02 -0.88 -5.11
N PRO A 5 13.84 0.16 -5.33
CA PRO A 5 13.60 1.59 -5.08
C PRO A 5 12.67 2.22 -6.14
N GLN A 6 11.92 3.25 -5.76
CA GLN A 6 10.95 3.91 -6.64
C GLN A 6 11.60 4.63 -7.82
N GLU A 7 12.77 5.19 -7.63
CA GLU A 7 13.55 5.89 -8.64
C GLU A 7 13.84 4.95 -9.83
N ALA A 8 14.27 3.72 -9.57
CA ALA A 8 14.53 2.72 -10.61
C ALA A 8 13.25 2.34 -11.39
N VAL A 9 12.09 2.33 -10.71
CA VAL A 9 10.80 2.10 -11.37
C VAL A 9 10.48 3.25 -12.33
N LEU A 10 10.60 4.49 -11.86
CA LEU A 10 10.32 5.68 -12.67
C LEU A 10 11.29 5.81 -13.85
N ASP A 11 12.58 5.55 -13.65
CA ASP A 11 13.57 5.49 -14.73
C ASP A 11 13.23 4.43 -15.77
N GLY A 12 12.76 3.26 -15.34
CA GLY A 12 12.29 2.20 -16.23
C GLY A 12 11.10 2.65 -17.07
N VAL A 13 10.13 3.32 -16.46
CA VAL A 13 8.97 3.87 -17.18
C VAL A 13 9.38 4.95 -18.16
N CYS A 14 10.29 5.87 -17.79
CA CYS A 14 10.81 6.89 -18.67
C CYS A 14 11.47 6.29 -19.93
N ARG A 15 12.27 5.23 -19.76
CA ARG A 15 12.91 4.54 -20.90
C ARG A 15 11.92 3.81 -21.79
N ALA A 16 10.80 3.33 -21.24
CA ALA A 16 9.79 2.59 -22.00
C ALA A 16 8.83 3.50 -22.77
N LEU A 17 8.67 4.74 -22.36
CA LEU A 17 7.75 5.69 -22.98
C LEU A 17 8.43 6.44 -24.13
N LYS A 18 7.66 6.70 -25.20
CA LYS A 18 8.05 7.66 -26.24
C LYS A 18 7.95 9.09 -25.70
N PRO A 19 8.72 10.05 -26.25
CA PRO A 19 8.51 11.47 -25.97
C PRO A 19 7.03 11.86 -26.13
N GLY A 20 6.47 12.59 -25.17
CA GLY A 20 5.05 12.92 -25.11
C GLY A 20 4.14 11.81 -24.56
N GLY A 21 4.69 10.64 -24.24
CA GLY A 21 3.94 9.50 -23.69
C GLY A 21 3.31 9.78 -22.33
N ARG A 22 2.22 9.09 -22.04
CA ARG A 22 1.50 9.21 -20.76
C ARG A 22 1.83 8.05 -19.82
N PHE A 23 1.99 8.39 -18.55
CA PHE A 23 2.04 7.44 -17.45
C PHE A 23 0.80 7.65 -16.55
N VAL A 24 -0.09 6.70 -16.55
CA VAL A 24 -1.30 6.69 -15.70
C VAL A 24 -1.22 5.47 -14.80
N ALA A 25 -1.32 5.66 -13.50
CA ALA A 25 -1.24 4.56 -12.56
C ALA A 25 -2.07 4.80 -11.28
N GLU A 26 -2.40 3.70 -10.62
CA GLU A 26 -3.02 3.66 -9.31
C GLU A 26 -2.26 2.66 -8.44
N MET A 27 -1.96 3.05 -7.19
CA MET A 27 -1.28 2.22 -6.22
C MET A 27 -1.74 2.55 -4.80
N GLY A 28 -1.27 1.81 -3.78
CA GLY A 28 -1.46 2.20 -2.39
C GLY A 28 -0.81 3.55 -2.12
N GLY A 29 -1.55 4.47 -1.51
CA GLY A 29 -1.07 5.79 -1.11
C GLY A 29 -0.97 5.94 0.40
N HIS A 30 -0.67 7.14 0.87
CA HIS A 30 -0.59 7.45 2.31
C HIS A 30 -1.89 7.04 3.02
N ASN A 31 -1.77 6.40 4.18
CA ASN A 31 -2.85 5.80 4.96
C ASN A 31 -3.54 4.56 4.32
N ASN A 32 -2.99 3.97 3.26
CA ASN A 32 -3.53 2.71 2.75
C ASN A 32 -3.42 1.61 3.81
N THR A 33 -4.54 0.96 4.14
CA THR A 33 -4.65 -0.07 5.17
C THR A 33 -4.12 0.36 6.56
N ALA A 34 -4.37 1.62 6.93
CA ALA A 34 -3.80 2.20 8.15
C ALA A 34 -4.31 1.52 9.43
N ALA A 35 -5.59 1.16 9.50
CA ALA A 35 -6.14 0.43 10.64
C ALA A 35 -5.49 -0.96 10.76
N ILE A 36 -5.40 -1.69 9.64
CA ILE A 36 -4.80 -3.03 9.60
C ILE A 36 -3.32 -2.95 10.03
N LEU A 37 -2.54 -2.03 9.46
CA LEU A 37 -1.14 -1.85 9.83
C LEU A 37 -0.95 -1.47 11.30
N THR A 38 -1.84 -0.64 11.84
CA THR A 38 -1.77 -0.23 13.25
C THR A 38 -2.04 -1.40 14.18
N ALA A 39 -3.05 -2.22 13.90
CA ALA A 39 -3.34 -3.43 14.67
C ALA A 39 -2.18 -4.44 14.57
N MET A 40 -1.67 -4.69 13.38
CA MET A 40 -0.51 -5.56 13.17
C MET A 40 0.70 -5.08 13.98
N ARG A 41 1.04 -3.79 13.93
CA ARG A 41 2.14 -3.22 14.72
C ARG A 41 1.94 -3.43 16.21
N ALA A 42 0.74 -3.17 16.73
CA ALA A 42 0.43 -3.35 18.14
C ALA A 42 0.58 -4.80 18.59
N VAL A 43 0.05 -5.74 17.80
CA VAL A 43 0.09 -7.17 18.10
C VAL A 43 1.51 -7.75 17.99
N LEU A 44 2.26 -7.37 16.96
CA LEU A 44 3.63 -7.85 16.73
C LEU A 44 4.62 -7.23 17.72
N ALA A 45 4.44 -5.95 18.10
CA ALA A 45 5.29 -5.30 19.11
C ALA A 45 5.23 -6.00 20.48
N ARG A 46 4.05 -6.51 20.90
CA ARG A 46 3.92 -7.33 22.11
C ARG A 46 4.70 -8.65 22.04
N ARG A 47 5.04 -9.09 20.84
CA ARG A 47 5.87 -10.28 20.55
C ARG A 47 7.33 -9.95 20.23
N GLY A 48 7.74 -8.69 20.48
CA GLY A 48 9.11 -8.21 20.25
C GLY A 48 9.49 -7.99 18.79
N ILE A 49 8.50 -7.90 17.88
CA ILE A 49 8.72 -7.74 16.44
C ILE A 49 8.41 -6.30 16.02
N GLU A 50 9.39 -5.62 15.37
CA GLU A 50 9.22 -4.30 14.77
C GLU A 50 8.62 -4.45 13.36
N ALA A 51 7.29 -4.34 13.28
CA ALA A 51 6.55 -4.60 12.05
C ALA A 51 6.91 -3.66 10.90
N LEU A 52 7.24 -2.38 11.16
CA LEU A 52 7.53 -1.43 10.07
C LEU A 52 8.79 -1.76 9.31
N SER A 53 9.81 -2.33 9.98
CA SER A 53 11.05 -2.75 9.33
C SER A 53 10.85 -3.91 8.36
N LEU A 54 9.78 -4.69 8.55
CA LEU A 54 9.41 -5.82 7.72
C LEU A 54 8.45 -5.45 6.59
N SER A 55 7.93 -4.21 6.58
CA SER A 55 6.94 -3.81 5.57
C SER A 55 7.54 -3.79 4.17
N PRO A 56 7.02 -4.56 3.21
CA PRO A 56 7.45 -4.50 1.83
C PRO A 56 6.87 -3.27 1.10
N TRP A 57 5.92 -2.57 1.71
CA TRP A 57 5.13 -1.54 1.03
C TRP A 57 5.74 -0.15 1.13
N TYR A 58 5.47 0.63 0.10
CA TYR A 58 5.74 2.06 0.03
C TYR A 58 4.44 2.80 -0.28
N PHE A 59 3.90 3.51 0.71
CA PHE A 59 2.65 4.27 0.61
C PHE A 59 2.92 5.78 0.71
N PRO A 60 3.28 6.45 -0.39
CA PRO A 60 3.61 7.86 -0.38
C PRO A 60 2.37 8.76 -0.28
N SER A 61 2.57 9.98 0.20
CA SER A 61 1.61 11.08 0.00
C SER A 61 1.61 11.52 -1.47
N ALA A 62 0.55 12.21 -1.90
CA ALA A 62 0.49 12.79 -3.24
C ALA A 62 1.68 13.73 -3.50
N ALA A 63 1.97 14.62 -2.55
CA ALA A 63 3.07 15.59 -2.68
C ALA A 63 4.45 14.90 -2.81
N ALA A 64 4.72 13.89 -1.98
CA ALA A 64 6.00 13.17 -2.03
C ALA A 64 6.17 12.39 -3.35
N TYR A 65 5.09 11.80 -3.88
CA TYR A 65 5.19 11.06 -5.14
C TYR A 65 5.21 11.98 -6.35
N GLN A 66 4.53 13.12 -6.30
CA GLN A 66 4.63 14.17 -7.31
C GLN A 66 6.08 14.64 -7.47
N GLN A 67 6.78 14.94 -6.37
CA GLN A 67 8.18 15.33 -6.41
C GLN A 67 9.07 14.26 -7.09
N LYS A 68 8.82 12.97 -6.84
CA LYS A 68 9.55 11.88 -7.50
C LYS A 68 9.26 11.81 -8.99
N LEU A 69 8.01 11.97 -9.40
CA LEU A 69 7.63 12.02 -10.82
C LEU A 69 8.31 13.19 -11.53
N GLU A 70 8.28 14.38 -10.92
CA GLU A 70 8.89 15.59 -11.49
C GLU A 70 10.42 15.46 -11.55
N ALA A 71 11.06 14.90 -10.51
CA ALA A 71 12.49 14.62 -10.53
C ALA A 71 12.91 13.61 -11.60
N ALA A 72 12.02 12.65 -11.93
CA ALA A 72 12.21 11.71 -13.04
C ALA A 72 11.90 12.32 -14.44
N GLY A 73 11.54 13.60 -14.50
CA GLY A 73 11.29 14.32 -15.74
C GLY A 73 9.85 14.30 -16.24
N PHE A 74 8.90 13.79 -15.48
CA PHE A 74 7.48 13.85 -15.83
C PHE A 74 6.88 15.22 -15.51
N LYS A 75 5.94 15.66 -16.35
CA LYS A 75 4.99 16.71 -16.01
C LYS A 75 3.74 16.04 -15.41
N VAL A 76 3.47 16.30 -14.14
CA VAL A 76 2.27 15.78 -13.46
C VAL A 76 1.07 16.62 -13.90
N GLU A 77 0.05 15.97 -14.45
CA GLU A 77 -1.21 16.60 -14.87
C GLU A 77 -2.27 16.50 -13.78
N GLU A 78 -2.27 15.39 -13.05
CA GLU A 78 -3.21 15.11 -11.98
C GLU A 78 -2.58 14.13 -10.99
N ILE A 79 -2.78 14.34 -9.70
CA ILE A 79 -2.41 13.40 -8.64
C ILE A 79 -3.35 13.58 -7.44
N ALA A 80 -3.86 12.48 -6.89
CA ALA A 80 -4.79 12.50 -5.77
C ALA A 80 -4.63 11.28 -4.86
N ILE A 81 -4.96 11.48 -3.59
CA ILE A 81 -5.21 10.42 -2.61
C ILE A 81 -6.71 10.18 -2.54
N ILE A 82 -7.14 8.95 -2.74
CA ILE A 82 -8.54 8.57 -2.89
C ILE A 82 -8.87 7.45 -1.89
N PRO A 83 -9.70 7.68 -0.86
CA PRO A 83 -10.23 6.61 -0.04
C PRO A 83 -11.00 5.61 -0.91
N ARG A 84 -10.73 4.32 -0.69
CA ARG A 84 -11.36 3.24 -1.45
C ARG A 84 -11.67 2.05 -0.54
N PRO A 85 -12.62 2.20 0.40
CA PRO A 85 -13.08 1.07 1.20
C PRO A 85 -13.44 -0.11 0.29
N THR A 86 -12.91 -1.29 0.60
CA THR A 86 -13.04 -2.45 -0.29
C THR A 86 -13.54 -3.64 0.51
N PRO A 87 -14.69 -4.23 0.14
CA PRO A 87 -15.19 -5.46 0.72
C PRO A 87 -14.19 -6.61 0.59
N LEU A 88 -14.00 -7.36 1.66
CA LEU A 88 -13.19 -8.57 1.71
C LEU A 88 -14.13 -9.79 1.82
N GLU A 89 -14.58 -10.29 0.69
CA GLU A 89 -15.53 -11.41 0.64
C GLU A 89 -14.98 -12.70 1.29
N ALA A 90 -13.66 -12.91 1.21
CA ALA A 90 -12.97 -14.03 1.85
C ALA A 90 -12.59 -13.75 3.32
N GLY A 91 -12.92 -12.57 3.84
CA GLY A 91 -12.60 -12.14 5.21
C GLY A 91 -11.20 -11.55 5.38
N LEU A 92 -10.98 -10.96 6.56
CA LEU A 92 -9.71 -10.31 6.90
C LEU A 92 -8.57 -11.34 7.09
N ASP A 93 -8.88 -12.52 7.60
CA ASP A 93 -7.89 -13.58 7.82
C ASP A 93 -7.24 -14.01 6.50
N ALA A 94 -8.06 -14.26 5.46
CA ALA A 94 -7.57 -14.57 4.12
C ALA A 94 -6.75 -13.41 3.50
N TRP A 95 -7.12 -12.16 3.80
CA TRP A 95 -6.34 -10.99 3.39
C TRP A 95 -4.96 -10.97 4.08
N LEU A 96 -4.93 -11.23 5.39
CA LEU A 96 -3.67 -11.34 6.15
C LEU A 96 -2.78 -12.45 5.58
N ASP A 97 -3.34 -13.60 5.25
CA ASP A 97 -2.58 -14.70 4.63
C ASP A 97 -1.96 -14.30 3.28
N ALA A 98 -2.72 -13.60 2.46
CA ALA A 98 -2.29 -13.24 1.12
C ALA A 98 -1.20 -12.15 1.07
N PHE A 99 -1.19 -11.21 2.03
CA PHE A 99 -0.42 -9.98 1.89
C PHE A 99 0.60 -9.70 3.01
N THR A 100 0.63 -10.52 4.08
CA THR A 100 1.40 -10.17 5.28
C THR A 100 2.38 -11.23 5.74
N GLU A 101 2.75 -12.17 4.87
CA GLU A 101 3.71 -13.24 5.21
C GLU A 101 5.04 -12.67 5.75
N ASP A 102 5.55 -11.59 5.15
CA ASP A 102 6.80 -10.97 5.59
C ASP A 102 6.76 -10.53 7.06
N PHE A 103 5.60 -10.02 7.51
CA PHE A 103 5.43 -9.55 8.89
C PHE A 103 5.38 -10.70 9.91
N PHE A 104 4.88 -11.86 9.50
CA PHE A 104 4.73 -13.03 10.36
C PHE A 104 5.88 -14.04 10.24
N SER A 105 6.81 -13.82 9.31
CA SER A 105 7.90 -14.76 9.02
C SER A 105 8.78 -15.09 10.24
N ALA A 106 8.93 -14.15 11.17
CA ALA A 106 9.69 -14.31 12.40
C ALA A 106 8.95 -15.07 13.51
N LEU A 107 7.63 -15.32 13.37
CA LEU A 107 6.83 -16.02 14.35
C LEU A 107 6.79 -17.53 14.09
N ARG A 108 6.68 -18.32 15.17
CA ARG A 108 6.36 -19.75 15.10
C ARG A 108 4.93 -19.92 14.59
N SER A 109 4.63 -21.09 14.03
CA SER A 109 3.31 -21.39 13.42
C SER A 109 2.13 -21.09 14.37
N ASP A 110 2.19 -21.58 15.62
CA ASP A 110 1.11 -21.39 16.59
C ASP A 110 0.95 -19.93 17.02
N ASP A 111 2.07 -19.20 17.12
CA ASP A 111 2.08 -17.77 17.43
C ASP A 111 1.50 -16.93 16.28
N ARG A 112 1.68 -17.37 15.02
CA ARG A 112 1.08 -16.71 13.84
C ARG A 112 -0.44 -16.77 13.89
N ALA A 113 -1.02 -17.94 14.15
CA ALA A 113 -2.47 -18.09 14.22
C ALA A 113 -3.05 -17.22 15.35
N ALA A 114 -2.45 -17.24 16.54
CA ALA A 114 -2.87 -16.41 17.66
C ALA A 114 -2.74 -14.91 17.35
N ALA A 115 -1.67 -14.48 16.69
CA ALA A 115 -1.47 -13.08 16.31
C ALA A 115 -2.52 -12.62 15.29
N LYS A 116 -2.84 -13.41 14.27
CA LYS A 116 -3.88 -13.10 13.28
C LYS A 116 -5.25 -13.00 13.91
N GLN A 117 -5.61 -13.94 14.79
CA GLN A 117 -6.86 -13.88 15.52
C GLN A 117 -6.95 -12.59 16.34
N GLU A 118 -5.91 -12.23 17.09
CA GLU A 118 -5.88 -11.00 17.90
C GLU A 118 -6.02 -9.73 17.02
N ILE A 119 -5.41 -9.71 15.83
CA ILE A 119 -5.58 -8.62 14.86
C ILE A 119 -7.03 -8.53 14.39
N CYS A 120 -7.65 -9.66 14.05
CA CYS A 120 -9.06 -9.69 13.66
C CYS A 120 -9.97 -9.19 14.77
N GLU A 121 -9.77 -9.62 16.01
CA GLU A 121 -10.54 -9.16 17.18
C GLU A 121 -10.43 -7.64 17.39
N LEU A 122 -9.23 -7.08 17.24
CA LEU A 122 -9.00 -5.63 17.35
C LEU A 122 -9.67 -4.83 16.23
N LEU A 123 -9.73 -5.40 15.03
CA LEU A 123 -10.24 -4.70 13.84
C LEU A 123 -11.73 -4.91 13.62
N GLN A 124 -12.34 -5.95 14.20
CA GLN A 124 -13.75 -6.26 14.02
C GLN A 124 -14.68 -5.06 14.26
N PRO A 125 -14.55 -4.30 15.38
CA PRO A 125 -15.44 -3.16 15.63
C PRO A 125 -15.20 -1.96 14.70
N ILE A 126 -14.15 -1.99 13.89
CA ILE A 126 -13.73 -0.86 13.05
C ILE A 126 -13.92 -1.17 11.57
N LEU A 127 -13.62 -2.40 11.14
CA LEU A 127 -13.58 -2.80 9.72
C LEU A 127 -14.65 -3.84 9.35
N MET A 128 -15.49 -4.28 10.28
CA MET A 128 -16.62 -5.15 9.96
C MET A 128 -17.91 -4.35 10.08
N ASP A 129 -18.75 -4.44 9.06
CA ASP A 129 -20.07 -3.80 9.09
C ASP A 129 -21.12 -4.63 9.86
N GLU A 130 -22.34 -4.10 9.98
CA GLU A 130 -23.44 -4.75 10.70
C GLU A 130 -23.93 -6.05 10.05
N THR A 131 -23.56 -6.33 8.82
CA THR A 131 -23.87 -7.59 8.11
C THR A 131 -22.81 -8.67 8.33
N GLY A 132 -21.69 -8.33 8.98
CA GLY A 132 -20.54 -9.20 9.17
C GLY A 132 -19.55 -9.19 8.01
N LEU A 133 -19.68 -8.25 7.08
CA LEU A 133 -18.75 -8.09 5.96
C LEU A 133 -17.54 -7.25 6.38
N TRP A 134 -16.34 -7.76 6.15
CA TRP A 134 -15.10 -7.03 6.35
C TRP A 134 -14.86 -6.01 5.22
N ILE A 135 -14.49 -4.80 5.59
CA ILE A 135 -14.20 -3.72 4.64
C ILE A 135 -12.80 -3.18 4.92
N ALA A 136 -11.85 -3.48 4.05
CA ALA A 136 -10.49 -2.96 4.17
C ALA A 136 -10.44 -1.46 3.89
N ASP A 137 -9.67 -0.75 4.71
CA ASP A 137 -9.46 0.70 4.66
C ASP A 137 -8.42 1.10 3.59
N TYR A 138 -8.63 0.66 2.34
CA TYR A 138 -7.75 1.04 1.25
C TYR A 138 -7.80 2.53 0.95
N VAL A 139 -6.61 3.07 0.70
CA VAL A 139 -6.42 4.42 0.18
C VAL A 139 -5.50 4.34 -1.03
N ARG A 140 -5.96 4.89 -2.15
CA ARG A 140 -5.21 4.85 -3.41
C ARG A 140 -4.60 6.20 -3.73
N LEU A 141 -3.36 6.16 -4.16
CA LEU A 141 -2.73 7.25 -4.89
C LEU A 141 -2.94 6.98 -6.37
N ARG A 142 -3.63 7.90 -7.04
CA ARG A 142 -3.87 7.86 -8.48
C ARG A 142 -3.24 9.09 -9.12
N PHE A 143 -2.59 8.91 -10.26
CA PHE A 143 -2.01 10.03 -10.98
C PHE A 143 -2.04 9.83 -12.49
N ARG A 144 -1.93 10.98 -13.18
CA ARG A 144 -1.67 11.09 -14.60
C ARG A 144 -0.50 12.04 -14.80
N ALA A 145 0.52 11.57 -15.47
CA ALA A 145 1.73 12.32 -15.79
C ALA A 145 2.13 12.10 -17.27
N ARG A 146 2.89 13.02 -17.81
CA ARG A 146 3.35 12.98 -19.19
C ARG A 146 4.85 13.19 -19.25
N LEU A 147 5.53 12.36 -20.03
CA LEU A 147 6.89 12.61 -20.41
C LEU A 147 6.90 13.75 -21.45
N PRO A 148 7.69 14.84 -21.28
CA PRO A 148 7.74 15.93 -22.25
C PRO A 148 8.06 15.43 -23.67
N ALA A 149 7.50 16.10 -24.66
CA ALA A 149 7.90 15.85 -26.05
C ALA A 149 9.36 16.29 -26.27
N ALA A 150 10.05 15.65 -27.20
CA ALA A 150 11.35 16.16 -27.64
C ALA A 150 11.21 17.61 -28.15
N PRO A 151 12.15 18.51 -27.82
CA PRO A 151 12.15 19.83 -28.43
C PRO A 151 12.16 19.68 -29.97
N LYS A 152 11.35 20.50 -30.65
CA LYS A 152 11.32 20.56 -32.11
C LYS A 152 12.63 21.11 -32.65
#